data_cfee7ca76c329fcef6195b7cbf7c7814
#
_entry.id   cfee7ca76c329fcef6195b7cbf7c7814
#
_cell.length_a   1.000
_cell.length_b   1.000
_cell.length_c   1.000
_cell.angle_alpha   90.00
_cell.angle_beta   90.00
_cell.angle_gamma   90.00
#
_symmetry.space_group_name_H-M   'P 1'
#
loop_
_entity.id
_entity.type
_entity.pdbx_description
1 polymer ?
#
loop_
_entity_poly.entity_id
_entity_poly.type
_entity_poly.pdbx_seq_one_letter_code
_entity_poly.pdbx_strand_id
1 'polypeptide(L)'
;ETGYVQTIEKEIVLMDFSLTKEQKEYISEVRKFSVENLNGNDEKDFFSESMWKLTSDFGILGITIGEEYGGMDESYLTAALMIEELGYSCNNNGFVFVINNHIWVSQNLIYLYGSDFLKEKYLPELVTGEKIGAFALTECDSGSDACSMKMTAKKVQGGYILNGSKMFISNGTIADIFVLFALDEANPEKVISFVVEKEFAGLKIGKKIETLGLNSCPLSEVTLTDCFIPEENVLGTPDSGKMIFISALEWERIYEFAPHIGAMHRVIDSCMKYVNERKQFGQNIGEFQAVSHKIANMKIHFELSRNMLYKIAWMKDQGKNAFTDASIFKVFVSESYIQACRDALQIFGAYGYTKEYDIERELRDALACSIYSGTNEIQRNTIYRMMNLECSLR
;
A
#
# COMPACT_ATOMS: atom_id res chain seq x y z
N GLU A 1 -33.14 16.33 -50.84
CA GLU A 1 -31.94 16.48 -49.98
C GLU A 1 -32.45 16.54 -48.55
N THR A 2 -32.53 15.38 -47.89
CA THR A 2 -32.88 15.28 -46.47
C THR A 2 -31.58 14.95 -45.72
N GLY A 3 -31.02 16.01 -45.07
CA GLY A 3 -29.89 15.89 -44.21
C GLY A 3 -30.27 15.15 -42.93
N TYR A 4 -29.68 14.00 -42.68
CA TYR A 4 -29.70 13.32 -41.40
C TYR A 4 -28.86 14.11 -40.39
N VAL A 5 -29.55 14.81 -39.46
CA VAL A 5 -28.94 15.32 -38.26
C VAL A 5 -28.85 14.16 -37.27
N GLN A 6 -27.66 13.54 -37.17
CA GLN A 6 -27.38 12.64 -36.07
C GLN A 6 -27.30 13.46 -34.76
N THR A 7 -28.33 13.33 -33.96
CA THR A 7 -28.37 13.84 -32.59
C THR A 7 -27.40 12.94 -31.78
N ILE A 8 -26.21 13.45 -31.47
CA ILE A 8 -25.31 12.83 -30.46
C ILE A 8 -26.00 13.14 -29.12
N GLU A 9 -26.75 12.17 -28.59
CA GLU A 9 -27.12 12.16 -27.20
C GLU A 9 -25.81 12.06 -26.37
N LYS A 10 -25.36 13.21 -25.87
CA LYS A 10 -24.35 13.21 -24.82
C LYS A 10 -25.04 12.63 -23.58
N GLU A 11 -24.72 11.40 -23.23
CA GLU A 11 -25.02 10.90 -21.91
C GLU A 11 -24.46 11.91 -20.89
N ILE A 12 -25.35 12.55 -20.17
CA ILE A 12 -24.98 13.41 -19.03
C ILE A 12 -24.57 12.39 -17.94
N VAL A 13 -23.28 12.13 -17.81
CA VAL A 13 -22.74 11.37 -16.69
C VAL A 13 -22.92 12.24 -15.45
N LEU A 14 -23.98 11.99 -14.69
CA LEU A 14 -24.18 12.57 -13.38
C LEU A 14 -23.12 11.99 -12.44
N MET A 15 -22.37 12.86 -11.78
CA MET A 15 -21.41 12.45 -10.76
C MET A 15 -22.20 12.04 -9.52
N ASP A 16 -22.27 10.74 -9.24
CA ASP A 16 -22.92 10.18 -8.05
C ASP A 16 -21.84 9.67 -7.09
N PHE A 17 -21.85 10.22 -5.87
CA PHE A 17 -20.93 9.83 -4.78
C PHE A 17 -21.54 8.78 -3.85
N SER A 18 -22.76 8.30 -4.13
CA SER A 18 -23.40 7.28 -3.32
C SER A 18 -22.75 5.91 -3.56
N LEU A 19 -22.49 5.19 -2.47
CA LEU A 19 -22.02 3.81 -2.56
C LEU A 19 -23.15 2.88 -3.00
N THR A 20 -22.84 1.92 -3.84
CA THR A 20 -23.77 0.85 -4.23
C THR A 20 -24.17 0.01 -3.01
N LYS A 21 -25.21 -0.80 -3.16
CA LYS A 21 -25.62 -1.74 -2.12
C LYS A 21 -24.50 -2.75 -1.83
N GLU A 22 -23.90 -3.29 -2.85
CA GLU A 22 -22.81 -4.27 -2.79
C GLU A 22 -21.58 -3.69 -2.09
N GLN A 23 -21.14 -2.49 -2.44
CA GLN A 23 -20.04 -1.80 -1.74
C GLN A 23 -20.29 -1.62 -0.24
N LYS A 24 -21.55 -1.31 0.15
CA LYS A 24 -21.92 -1.21 1.57
C LYS A 24 -21.89 -2.56 2.27
N GLU A 25 -22.28 -3.63 1.58
CA GLU A 25 -22.22 -5.00 2.07
C GLU A 25 -20.74 -5.41 2.29
N TYR A 26 -19.84 -5.20 1.33
CA TYR A 26 -18.41 -5.46 1.49
C TYR A 26 -17.79 -4.70 2.67
N ILE A 27 -18.07 -3.42 2.81
CA ILE A 27 -17.60 -2.62 3.97
C ILE A 27 -18.07 -3.27 5.29
N SER A 28 -19.35 -3.67 5.36
CA SER A 28 -19.92 -4.32 6.55
C SER A 28 -19.26 -5.65 6.87
N GLU A 29 -18.98 -6.46 5.84
CA GLU A 29 -18.35 -7.78 5.97
C GLU A 29 -16.89 -7.64 6.40
N VAL A 30 -16.11 -6.73 5.80
CA VAL A 30 -14.73 -6.44 6.21
C VAL A 30 -14.69 -5.97 7.66
N ARG A 31 -15.61 -5.09 8.07
CA ARG A 31 -15.71 -4.63 9.46
C ARG A 31 -15.95 -5.78 10.42
N LYS A 32 -16.97 -6.58 10.15
CA LYS A 32 -17.31 -7.73 10.98
C LYS A 32 -16.15 -8.71 11.08
N PHE A 33 -15.58 -9.09 9.94
CA PHE A 33 -14.43 -9.98 9.86
C PHE A 33 -13.25 -9.47 10.69
N SER A 34 -12.86 -8.21 10.49
CA SER A 34 -11.70 -7.61 11.17
C SER A 34 -11.89 -7.53 12.69
N VAL A 35 -13.08 -7.10 13.14
CA VAL A 35 -13.37 -7.00 14.58
C VAL A 35 -13.36 -8.37 15.25
N GLU A 36 -13.90 -9.39 14.61
CA GLU A 36 -14.01 -10.74 15.17
C GLU A 36 -12.69 -11.51 15.11
N ASN A 37 -11.81 -11.25 14.12
CA ASN A 37 -10.68 -12.13 13.81
C ASN A 37 -9.31 -11.46 13.88
N LEU A 38 -9.20 -10.12 13.74
CA LEU A 38 -7.91 -9.44 13.58
C LEU A 38 -7.50 -8.56 14.76
N ASN A 39 -8.30 -8.45 15.81
CA ASN A 39 -8.07 -7.55 16.96
C ASN A 39 -7.60 -8.25 18.24
N GLY A 40 -6.93 -9.41 18.15
CA GLY A 40 -6.31 -10.09 19.28
C GLY A 40 -5.20 -9.23 19.94
N ASN A 41 -5.11 -9.27 21.27
CA ASN A 41 -4.21 -8.36 22.03
C ASN A 41 -2.72 -8.76 22.01
N ASP A 42 -2.36 -10.01 21.71
CA ASP A 42 -1.03 -10.55 22.01
C ASP A 42 -0.06 -10.57 20.82
N GLU A 43 -0.51 -10.26 19.58
CA GLU A 43 0.27 -10.46 18.35
C GLU A 43 0.62 -9.16 17.60
N LYS A 44 0.51 -7.99 18.28
CA LYS A 44 0.69 -6.69 17.61
C LYS A 44 2.14 -6.36 17.22
N ASP A 45 3.11 -7.07 17.78
CA ASP A 45 4.54 -6.85 17.51
C ASP A 45 5.16 -7.92 16.61
N PHE A 46 4.39 -8.93 16.18
CA PHE A 46 4.86 -10.02 15.33
C PHE A 46 3.84 -10.34 14.23
N PHE A 47 4.32 -10.91 13.12
CA PHE A 47 3.46 -11.46 12.10
C PHE A 47 2.71 -12.68 12.67
N SER A 48 1.41 -12.72 12.45
CA SER A 48 0.55 -13.81 12.89
C SER A 48 0.11 -14.68 11.72
N GLU A 49 0.61 -15.91 11.67
CA GLU A 49 0.20 -16.89 10.66
C GLU A 49 -1.29 -17.24 10.77
N SER A 50 -1.84 -17.23 12.00
CA SER A 50 -3.27 -17.49 12.21
C SER A 50 -4.14 -16.38 11.63
N MET A 51 -3.79 -15.12 11.86
CA MET A 51 -4.48 -13.97 11.25
C MET A 51 -4.33 -13.99 9.73
N TRP A 52 -3.15 -14.35 9.21
CA TRP A 52 -2.93 -14.47 7.77
C TRP A 52 -3.85 -15.52 7.15
N LYS A 53 -3.92 -16.69 7.75
CA LYS A 53 -4.83 -17.75 7.28
C LYS A 53 -6.29 -17.30 7.29
N LEU A 54 -6.77 -16.68 8.36
CA LEU A 54 -8.13 -16.14 8.43
C LEU A 54 -8.38 -15.07 7.33
N THR A 55 -7.40 -14.21 7.07
CA THR A 55 -7.47 -13.19 6.01
C THR A 55 -7.55 -13.84 4.62
N SER A 56 -6.77 -14.89 4.40
CA SER A 56 -6.80 -15.71 3.19
C SER A 56 -8.16 -16.36 3.00
N ASP A 57 -8.66 -17.05 4.02
CA ASP A 57 -9.97 -17.73 3.99
C ASP A 57 -11.14 -16.73 3.78
N PHE A 58 -10.97 -15.46 4.17
CA PHE A 58 -11.93 -14.38 3.90
C PHE A 58 -11.92 -13.92 2.44
N GLY A 59 -10.82 -14.14 1.70
CA GLY A 59 -10.71 -13.88 0.26
C GLY A 59 -10.22 -12.49 -0.13
N ILE A 60 -9.96 -11.57 0.83
CA ILE A 60 -9.57 -10.19 0.53
C ILE A 60 -8.22 -10.09 -0.21
N LEU A 61 -7.37 -11.12 -0.16
CA LEU A 61 -6.07 -11.12 -0.83
C LEU A 61 -6.22 -11.09 -2.36
N GLY A 62 -7.30 -11.62 -2.92
CA GLY A 62 -7.57 -11.63 -4.35
C GLY A 62 -8.52 -10.55 -4.85
N ILE A 63 -8.71 -9.47 -4.11
CA ILE A 63 -9.80 -8.49 -4.32
C ILE A 63 -9.92 -7.95 -5.75
N THR A 64 -8.80 -7.66 -6.45
CA THR A 64 -8.80 -7.12 -7.83
C THR A 64 -8.25 -8.10 -8.86
N ILE A 65 -8.01 -9.33 -8.46
CA ILE A 65 -7.53 -10.39 -9.37
C ILE A 65 -8.73 -11.07 -9.99
N GLY A 66 -8.62 -11.41 -11.28
CA GLY A 66 -9.69 -12.07 -12.03
C GLY A 66 -10.08 -13.43 -11.45
N GLU A 67 -11.34 -13.79 -11.63
CA GLU A 67 -11.92 -15.09 -11.17
C GLU A 67 -11.17 -16.29 -11.70
N GLU A 68 -10.55 -16.19 -12.89
CA GLU A 68 -9.75 -17.25 -13.51
C GLU A 68 -8.52 -17.65 -12.68
N TYR A 69 -8.05 -16.78 -11.78
CA TYR A 69 -6.97 -17.05 -10.84
C TYR A 69 -7.48 -17.21 -9.40
N GLY A 70 -8.80 -17.28 -9.21
CA GLY A 70 -9.44 -17.43 -7.90
C GLY A 70 -9.69 -16.13 -7.13
N GLY A 71 -9.56 -14.97 -7.79
CA GLY A 71 -9.81 -13.64 -7.21
C GLY A 71 -11.28 -13.24 -7.24
N MET A 72 -11.57 -12.03 -6.74
CA MET A 72 -12.93 -11.46 -6.65
C MET A 72 -13.32 -10.61 -7.87
N ASP A 73 -12.35 -10.23 -8.70
CA ASP A 73 -12.49 -9.36 -9.90
C ASP A 73 -13.19 -8.02 -9.60
N GLU A 74 -12.97 -7.48 -8.39
CA GLU A 74 -13.61 -6.23 -7.96
C GLU A 74 -12.93 -4.99 -8.52
N SER A 75 -13.71 -3.90 -8.64
CA SER A 75 -13.20 -2.61 -9.08
C SER A 75 -12.18 -2.05 -8.10
N TYR A 76 -11.27 -1.21 -8.60
CA TYR A 76 -10.29 -0.52 -7.77
C TYR A 76 -10.94 0.42 -6.76
N LEU A 77 -12.13 0.98 -7.07
CA LEU A 77 -12.89 1.77 -6.09
C LEU A 77 -13.45 0.89 -4.98
N THR A 78 -14.00 -0.28 -5.30
CA THR A 78 -14.47 -1.24 -4.30
C THR A 78 -13.31 -1.71 -3.42
N ALA A 79 -12.17 -2.01 -4.02
CA ALA A 79 -10.95 -2.36 -3.29
C ALA A 79 -10.50 -1.24 -2.32
N ALA A 80 -10.52 0.02 -2.76
CA ALA A 80 -10.17 1.15 -1.91
C ALA A 80 -11.08 1.27 -0.69
N LEU A 81 -12.40 1.05 -0.87
CA LEU A 81 -13.39 1.04 0.22
C LEU A 81 -13.12 -0.09 1.22
N MET A 82 -12.84 -1.31 0.73
CA MET A 82 -12.57 -2.46 1.60
C MET A 82 -11.25 -2.30 2.37
N ILE A 83 -10.21 -1.79 1.74
CA ILE A 83 -8.90 -1.55 2.38
C ILE A 83 -8.97 -0.37 3.36
N GLU A 84 -9.71 0.69 3.07
CA GLU A 84 -9.98 1.77 4.05
C GLU A 84 -10.69 1.21 5.29
N GLU A 85 -11.73 0.38 5.08
CA GLU A 85 -12.45 -0.24 6.18
C GLU A 85 -11.59 -1.22 6.98
N LEU A 86 -10.72 -2.00 6.32
CA LEU A 86 -9.74 -2.85 6.99
C LEU A 86 -8.83 -2.01 7.90
N GLY A 87 -8.35 -0.86 7.42
CA GLY A 87 -7.57 0.09 8.21
C GLY A 87 -8.33 0.69 9.39
N TYR A 88 -9.65 0.88 9.27
CA TYR A 88 -10.51 1.34 10.37
C TYR A 88 -10.74 0.26 11.43
N SER A 89 -11.05 -0.95 10.99
CA SER A 89 -11.57 -2.02 11.84
C SER A 89 -10.48 -2.91 12.44
N CYS A 90 -9.32 -3.03 11.78
CA CYS A 90 -8.16 -3.75 12.30
C CYS A 90 -7.21 -2.77 13.03
N ASN A 91 -6.93 -3.01 14.30
CA ASN A 91 -6.05 -2.16 15.12
C ASN A 91 -4.56 -2.56 15.03
N ASN A 92 -4.20 -3.52 14.17
CA ASN A 92 -2.83 -3.92 13.88
C ASN A 92 -2.39 -3.37 12.51
N ASN A 93 -1.94 -2.10 12.50
CA ASN A 93 -1.54 -1.41 11.27
C ASN A 93 -0.40 -2.13 10.53
N GLY A 94 0.53 -2.76 11.25
CA GLY A 94 1.62 -3.53 10.64
C GLY A 94 1.11 -4.75 9.90
N PHE A 95 0.11 -5.46 10.43
CA PHE A 95 -0.50 -6.59 9.73
C PHE A 95 -1.29 -6.14 8.49
N VAL A 96 -2.02 -5.04 8.58
CA VAL A 96 -2.69 -4.44 7.40
C VAL A 96 -1.66 -4.06 6.34
N PHE A 97 -0.48 -3.57 6.76
CA PHE A 97 0.62 -3.24 5.85
C PHE A 97 1.21 -4.50 5.17
N VAL A 98 1.29 -5.66 5.86
CA VAL A 98 1.65 -6.96 5.26
C VAL A 98 0.70 -7.32 4.12
N ILE A 99 -0.62 -7.22 4.37
CA ILE A 99 -1.66 -7.52 3.38
C ILE A 99 -1.49 -6.64 2.13
N ASN A 100 -1.33 -5.32 2.33
CA ASN A 100 -1.21 -4.38 1.22
C ASN A 100 0.06 -4.59 0.38
N ASN A 101 1.22 -4.81 1.01
CA ASN A 101 2.45 -5.16 0.29
C ASN A 101 2.28 -6.43 -0.55
N HIS A 102 1.60 -7.43 -0.02
CA HIS A 102 1.30 -8.65 -0.76
C HIS A 102 0.43 -8.36 -1.99
N ILE A 103 -0.70 -7.66 -1.82
CA ILE A 103 -1.67 -7.41 -2.89
C ILE A 103 -1.10 -6.46 -3.95
N TRP A 104 -0.64 -5.26 -3.56
CA TRP A 104 -0.47 -4.15 -4.49
C TRP A 104 0.88 -4.07 -5.17
N VAL A 105 1.95 -4.49 -4.51
CA VAL A 105 3.31 -4.34 -5.05
C VAL A 105 4.00 -5.67 -5.36
N SER A 106 3.32 -6.80 -5.16
CA SER A 106 3.79 -8.09 -5.66
C SER A 106 2.75 -8.77 -6.54
N GLN A 107 1.61 -9.20 -6.01
CA GLN A 107 0.56 -9.91 -6.74
C GLN A 107 0.00 -9.10 -7.90
N ASN A 108 -0.40 -7.83 -7.67
CA ASN A 108 -0.94 -6.95 -8.70
C ASN A 108 0.07 -6.69 -9.85
N LEU A 109 1.37 -6.62 -9.55
CA LEU A 109 2.40 -6.46 -10.60
C LEU A 109 2.51 -7.72 -11.48
N ILE A 110 2.42 -8.90 -10.88
CA ILE A 110 2.38 -10.17 -11.64
C ILE A 110 1.11 -10.21 -12.49
N TYR A 111 -0.03 -9.80 -11.96
CA TYR A 111 -1.29 -9.74 -12.70
C TYR A 111 -1.23 -8.80 -13.89
N LEU A 112 -0.67 -7.59 -13.72
CA LEU A 112 -0.61 -6.58 -14.78
C LEU A 112 0.47 -6.85 -15.84
N TYR A 113 1.62 -7.39 -15.43
CA TYR A 113 2.82 -7.45 -16.29
C TYR A 113 3.36 -8.85 -16.50
N GLY A 114 2.87 -9.85 -15.78
CA GLY A 114 3.29 -11.24 -15.93
C GLY A 114 2.88 -11.84 -17.28
N SER A 115 3.73 -12.70 -17.83
CA SER A 115 3.34 -13.63 -18.89
C SER A 115 2.26 -14.60 -18.38
N ASP A 116 1.56 -15.28 -19.28
CA ASP A 116 0.57 -16.30 -18.90
C ASP A 116 1.20 -17.35 -17.97
N PHE A 117 2.44 -17.76 -18.25
CA PHE A 117 3.21 -18.66 -17.37
C PHE A 117 3.33 -18.13 -15.93
N LEU A 118 3.72 -16.86 -15.76
CA LEU A 118 3.88 -16.25 -14.43
C LEU A 118 2.55 -16.13 -13.71
N LYS A 119 1.49 -15.75 -14.43
CA LYS A 119 0.15 -15.60 -13.87
C LYS A 119 -0.41 -16.94 -13.41
N GLU A 120 -0.39 -17.95 -14.29
CA GLU A 120 -0.88 -19.30 -14.00
C GLU A 120 -0.10 -19.97 -12.84
N LYS A 121 1.22 -19.72 -12.77
CA LYS A 121 2.08 -20.31 -11.75
C LYS A 121 1.91 -19.67 -10.38
N TYR A 122 1.82 -18.34 -10.30
CA TYR A 122 1.95 -17.64 -9.02
C TYR A 122 0.65 -17.04 -8.49
N LEU A 123 -0.26 -16.57 -9.37
CA LEU A 123 -1.46 -15.87 -8.87
C LEU A 123 -2.37 -16.75 -8.02
N PRO A 124 -2.68 -18.01 -8.36
CA PRO A 124 -3.54 -18.85 -7.52
C PRO A 124 -3.01 -19.00 -6.08
N GLU A 125 -1.70 -19.25 -5.92
CA GLU A 125 -1.07 -19.43 -4.60
C GLU A 125 -0.97 -18.11 -3.81
N LEU A 126 -0.83 -16.96 -4.51
CA LEU A 126 -0.84 -15.64 -3.90
C LEU A 126 -2.26 -15.24 -3.48
N VAL A 127 -3.27 -15.46 -4.32
CA VAL A 127 -4.68 -15.16 -4.04
C VAL A 127 -5.19 -15.96 -2.85
N THR A 128 -4.83 -17.24 -2.77
CA THR A 128 -5.16 -18.10 -1.62
C THR A 128 -4.29 -17.84 -0.39
N GLY A 129 -3.28 -16.97 -0.48
CA GLY A 129 -2.34 -16.71 0.61
C GLY A 129 -1.46 -17.90 1.00
N GLU A 130 -1.43 -18.97 0.20
CA GLU A 130 -0.49 -20.09 0.37
C GLU A 130 0.95 -19.63 0.23
N LYS A 131 1.17 -18.64 -0.65
CA LYS A 131 2.45 -17.91 -0.78
C LYS A 131 2.27 -16.45 -0.47
N ILE A 132 3.29 -15.86 0.15
CA ILE A 132 3.35 -14.43 0.49
C ILE A 132 4.28 -13.72 -0.48
N GLY A 133 3.82 -12.59 -1.01
CA GLY A 133 4.59 -11.74 -1.90
C GLY A 133 5.30 -10.60 -1.18
N ALA A 134 6.45 -10.20 -1.72
CA ALA A 134 7.20 -9.02 -1.32
C ALA A 134 7.73 -8.23 -2.53
N PHE A 135 7.99 -6.94 -2.32
CA PHE A 135 8.55 -6.02 -3.31
C PHE A 135 9.98 -5.62 -2.92
N ALA A 136 10.94 -5.91 -3.78
CA ALA A 136 12.35 -5.78 -3.48
C ALA A 136 13.06 -4.80 -4.45
N LEU A 137 12.95 -3.49 -4.15
CA LEU A 137 13.54 -2.41 -4.95
C LEU A 137 14.73 -1.76 -4.26
N THR A 138 14.54 -1.29 -3.01
CA THR A 138 15.48 -0.47 -2.25
C THR A 138 16.77 -1.20 -1.93
N GLU A 139 17.91 -0.50 -2.00
CA GLU A 139 19.23 -0.98 -1.59
C GLU A 139 19.81 -0.08 -0.49
N CYS A 140 20.88 -0.53 0.19
CA CYS A 140 21.52 0.22 1.26
C CYS A 140 21.92 1.65 0.83
N ASP A 141 22.44 1.79 -0.39
CA ASP A 141 22.93 3.05 -0.95
C ASP A 141 21.95 3.69 -1.95
N SER A 142 20.79 3.07 -2.21
CA SER A 142 19.83 3.49 -3.23
C SER A 142 18.39 3.39 -2.69
N GLY A 143 17.95 4.44 -1.99
CA GLY A 143 16.58 4.60 -1.50
C GLY A 143 15.80 5.58 -2.35
N SER A 144 15.90 6.90 -2.06
CA SER A 144 15.22 7.96 -2.82
C SER A 144 15.68 8.02 -4.29
N ASP A 145 16.92 7.69 -4.55
CA ASP A 145 17.47 7.54 -5.91
C ASP A 145 17.44 6.05 -6.32
N ALA A 146 16.23 5.53 -6.51
CA ALA A 146 16.02 4.12 -6.86
C ALA A 146 16.65 3.72 -8.21
N CYS A 147 16.90 4.69 -9.11
CA CYS A 147 17.58 4.44 -10.39
C CYS A 147 19.07 4.14 -10.23
N SER A 148 19.69 4.52 -9.11
CA SER A 148 21.11 4.28 -8.80
C SER A 148 21.35 2.94 -8.09
N MET A 149 20.42 1.97 -8.25
CA MET A 149 20.59 0.61 -7.74
C MET A 149 21.88 -0.04 -8.27
N LYS A 150 22.43 -0.98 -7.50
CA LYS A 150 23.70 -1.66 -7.82
C LYS A 150 23.57 -3.16 -8.09
N MET A 151 22.42 -3.75 -7.73
CA MET A 151 22.16 -5.16 -8.04
C MET A 151 22.20 -5.38 -9.53
N THR A 152 22.93 -6.40 -9.99
CA THR A 152 23.12 -6.71 -11.40
C THR A 152 22.45 -8.00 -11.82
N ALA A 153 22.03 -8.05 -13.07
CA ALA A 153 21.52 -9.23 -13.76
C ALA A 153 22.37 -9.50 -15.00
N LYS A 154 23.15 -10.57 -14.99
CA LYS A 154 23.99 -11.02 -16.09
C LYS A 154 23.23 -12.03 -16.93
N LYS A 155 22.98 -11.74 -18.22
CA LYS A 155 22.36 -12.69 -19.15
C LYS A 155 23.27 -13.89 -19.35
N VAL A 156 22.69 -15.08 -19.21
CA VAL A 156 23.34 -16.38 -19.48
C VAL A 156 22.41 -17.27 -20.29
N GLN A 157 22.88 -18.46 -20.67
CA GLN A 157 22.03 -19.42 -21.38
C GLN A 157 20.83 -19.83 -20.50
N GLY A 158 19.60 -19.61 -20.97
CA GLY A 158 18.35 -20.00 -20.31
C GLY A 158 17.89 -19.08 -19.18
N GLY A 159 18.59 -17.94 -18.92
CA GLY A 159 18.15 -17.03 -17.86
C GLY A 159 19.16 -15.93 -17.51
N TYR A 160 19.20 -15.59 -16.23
CA TYR A 160 20.07 -14.53 -15.68
C TYR A 160 20.73 -15.00 -14.38
N ILE A 161 21.94 -14.52 -14.13
CA ILE A 161 22.60 -14.61 -12.82
C ILE A 161 22.46 -13.26 -12.14
N LEU A 162 21.84 -13.23 -10.95
CA LEU A 162 21.67 -12.02 -10.16
C LEU A 162 22.67 -11.98 -8.99
N ASN A 163 23.27 -10.79 -8.80
CA ASN A 163 24.17 -10.49 -7.70
C ASN A 163 23.87 -9.14 -7.08
N GLY A 164 23.72 -9.08 -5.75
CA GLY A 164 23.49 -7.86 -4.98
C GLY A 164 22.60 -8.07 -3.77
N SER A 165 22.26 -6.97 -3.07
CA SER A 165 21.41 -7.00 -1.88
C SER A 165 20.33 -5.94 -1.96
N LYS A 166 19.13 -6.28 -1.52
CA LYS A 166 17.99 -5.37 -1.31
C LYS A 166 17.78 -5.19 0.19
N MET A 167 17.43 -3.96 0.61
CA MET A 167 17.34 -3.57 2.02
C MET A 167 15.96 -3.03 2.35
N PHE A 168 15.55 -3.21 3.61
CA PHE A 168 14.24 -2.75 4.11
C PHE A 168 13.05 -3.36 3.36
N ILE A 169 13.16 -4.65 3.02
CA ILE A 169 12.11 -5.33 2.27
C ILE A 169 11.00 -5.74 3.23
N SER A 170 9.82 -5.11 3.06
CA SER A 170 8.59 -5.47 3.77
C SER A 170 8.19 -6.90 3.40
N ASN A 171 7.65 -7.64 4.36
CA ASN A 171 7.40 -9.08 4.26
C ASN A 171 8.66 -9.94 4.07
N GLY A 172 9.86 -9.36 4.06
CA GLY A 172 11.07 -10.03 3.61
C GLY A 172 11.37 -11.36 4.31
N THR A 173 11.09 -11.50 5.62
CA THR A 173 11.34 -12.76 6.34
C THR A 173 10.24 -13.81 6.19
N ILE A 174 9.06 -13.42 5.69
CA ILE A 174 7.89 -14.30 5.54
C ILE A 174 7.51 -14.56 4.09
N ALA A 175 8.09 -13.78 3.15
CA ALA A 175 7.75 -13.89 1.74
C ALA A 175 8.30 -15.19 1.12
N ASP A 176 7.53 -15.72 0.19
CA ASP A 176 7.87 -16.84 -0.69
C ASP A 176 8.29 -16.35 -2.07
N ILE A 177 7.71 -15.23 -2.51
CA ILE A 177 7.85 -14.65 -3.84
C ILE A 177 8.29 -13.20 -3.72
N PHE A 178 9.32 -12.81 -4.48
CA PHE A 178 9.82 -11.45 -4.53
C PHE A 178 9.68 -10.88 -5.93
N VAL A 179 9.02 -9.74 -6.08
CA VAL A 179 9.14 -8.91 -7.29
C VAL A 179 10.38 -8.04 -7.12
N LEU A 180 11.41 -8.28 -7.92
CA LEU A 180 12.76 -7.76 -7.73
C LEU A 180 13.27 -7.05 -8.99
N PHE A 181 14.12 -6.03 -8.81
CA PHE A 181 14.68 -5.20 -9.87
C PHE A 181 16.20 -5.20 -9.82
N ALA A 182 16.83 -5.36 -10.99
CA ALA A 182 18.27 -5.32 -11.14
C ALA A 182 18.67 -4.61 -12.43
N LEU A 183 19.91 -4.07 -12.48
CA LEU A 183 20.49 -3.48 -13.68
C LEU A 183 20.98 -4.60 -14.60
N ASP A 184 20.77 -4.45 -15.91
CA ASP A 184 21.42 -5.30 -16.89
C ASP A 184 22.95 -5.07 -16.84
N GLU A 185 23.74 -6.12 -16.56
CA GLU A 185 25.21 -6.01 -16.48
C GLU A 185 25.82 -5.49 -17.79
N ALA A 186 25.22 -5.82 -18.94
CA ALA A 186 25.68 -5.39 -20.25
C ALA A 186 25.27 -3.93 -20.59
N ASN A 187 24.18 -3.44 -19.98
CA ASN A 187 23.69 -2.08 -20.18
C ASN A 187 23.11 -1.52 -18.85
N PRO A 188 23.91 -0.89 -17.99
CA PRO A 188 23.46 -0.41 -16.68
C PRO A 188 22.41 0.71 -16.69
N GLU A 189 22.03 1.26 -17.84
CA GLU A 189 20.90 2.18 -17.94
C GLU A 189 19.54 1.45 -17.97
N LYS A 190 19.59 0.13 -18.17
CA LYS A 190 18.44 -0.75 -18.30
C LYS A 190 18.17 -1.46 -16.98
N VAL A 191 16.92 -1.39 -16.54
CA VAL A 191 16.40 -2.14 -15.38
C VAL A 191 15.60 -3.32 -15.89
N ILE A 192 15.84 -4.50 -15.33
CA ILE A 192 15.07 -5.72 -15.58
C ILE A 192 14.33 -6.07 -14.29
N SER A 193 13.08 -6.49 -14.42
CA SER A 193 12.24 -6.96 -13.31
C SER A 193 12.07 -8.47 -13.36
N PHE A 194 12.03 -9.09 -12.18
CA PHE A 194 12.00 -10.54 -12.03
C PHE A 194 10.97 -10.95 -10.96
N VAL A 195 10.39 -12.13 -11.15
CA VAL A 195 9.69 -12.87 -10.10
C VAL A 195 10.65 -13.91 -9.55
N VAL A 196 11.06 -13.77 -8.29
CA VAL A 196 12.11 -14.57 -7.65
C VAL A 196 11.50 -15.38 -6.51
N GLU A 197 11.69 -16.71 -6.53
CA GLU A 197 11.26 -17.59 -5.44
C GLU A 197 12.32 -17.64 -4.34
N LYS A 198 11.90 -17.73 -3.09
CA LYS A 198 12.85 -17.81 -1.94
C LYS A 198 13.75 -19.05 -1.97
N GLU A 199 13.28 -20.11 -2.65
CA GLU A 199 13.98 -21.37 -2.79
C GLU A 199 15.10 -21.34 -3.86
N PHE A 200 15.21 -20.28 -4.66
CA PHE A 200 16.24 -20.20 -5.68
C PHE A 200 17.64 -20.19 -5.04
N ALA A 201 18.49 -21.09 -5.51
CA ALA A 201 19.85 -21.23 -5.00
C ALA A 201 20.62 -19.91 -5.10
N GLY A 202 21.23 -19.47 -4.02
CA GLY A 202 21.94 -18.19 -3.93
C GLY A 202 21.13 -17.05 -3.30
N LEU A 203 19.82 -17.19 -3.11
CA LEU A 203 19.01 -16.24 -2.35
C LEU A 203 19.18 -16.50 -0.84
N LYS A 204 19.38 -15.43 -0.08
CA LYS A 204 19.43 -15.45 1.39
C LYS A 204 18.61 -14.32 1.96
N ILE A 205 17.75 -14.63 2.93
CA ILE A 205 16.96 -13.67 3.69
C ILE A 205 17.69 -13.36 4.99
N GLY A 206 17.89 -12.07 5.25
CA GLY A 206 18.50 -11.57 6.48
C GLY A 206 17.57 -11.69 7.69
N LYS A 207 18.09 -11.30 8.86
CA LYS A 207 17.28 -11.24 10.09
C LYS A 207 16.27 -10.09 9.99
N LYS A 208 15.17 -10.23 10.75
CA LYS A 208 14.22 -9.13 10.95
C LYS A 208 14.96 -7.88 11.46
N ILE A 209 14.68 -6.75 10.82
CA ILE A 209 15.16 -5.43 11.23
C ILE A 209 14.15 -4.87 12.24
N GLU A 210 14.64 -4.46 13.41
CA GLU A 210 13.81 -3.82 14.43
C GLU A 210 13.40 -2.42 14.00
N THR A 211 12.12 -2.09 14.13
CA THR A 211 11.51 -0.83 13.69
C THR A 211 10.83 -0.11 14.85
N LEU A 212 10.61 1.20 14.70
CA LEU A 212 9.89 2.01 15.68
C LEU A 212 8.40 1.63 15.76
N GLY A 213 7.77 1.36 14.62
CA GLY A 213 6.36 0.99 14.46
C GLY A 213 6.19 -0.04 13.35
N LEU A 214 4.94 -0.41 13.04
CA LEU A 214 4.56 -1.45 12.09
C LEU A 214 5.23 -2.81 12.38
N ASN A 215 5.45 -3.13 13.65
CA ASN A 215 6.30 -4.23 14.09
C ASN A 215 5.85 -5.62 13.62
N SER A 216 4.57 -5.80 13.32
CA SER A 216 4.03 -7.05 12.77
C SER A 216 4.28 -7.20 11.26
N CYS A 217 4.77 -6.15 10.57
CA CYS A 217 5.32 -6.26 9.22
C CYS A 217 6.84 -6.45 9.31
N PRO A 218 7.36 -7.66 9.09
CA PRO A 218 8.78 -7.88 9.23
C PRO A 218 9.56 -7.31 8.05
N LEU A 219 10.55 -6.46 8.35
CA LEU A 219 11.53 -5.96 7.39
C LEU A 219 12.79 -6.80 7.42
N SER A 220 13.41 -7.05 6.26
CA SER A 220 14.73 -7.68 6.20
C SER A 220 15.55 -7.22 5.00
N GLU A 221 16.81 -7.60 5.01
CA GLU A 221 17.67 -7.65 3.82
C GLU A 221 17.36 -8.92 3.02
N VAL A 222 17.47 -8.82 1.69
CA VAL A 222 17.41 -9.97 0.77
C VAL A 222 18.64 -9.91 -0.13
N THR A 223 19.53 -10.92 -0.03
CA THR A 223 20.80 -10.97 -0.78
C THR A 223 20.77 -12.10 -1.79
N LEU A 224 21.22 -11.81 -3.00
CA LEU A 224 21.41 -12.79 -4.07
C LEU A 224 22.90 -12.90 -4.40
N THR A 225 23.44 -14.12 -4.42
CA THR A 225 24.83 -14.41 -4.75
C THR A 225 24.85 -15.53 -5.79
N ASP A 226 25.29 -15.20 -6.99
CA ASP A 226 25.28 -16.09 -8.16
C ASP A 226 23.92 -16.82 -8.33
N CYS A 227 22.85 -16.10 -8.07
CA CYS A 227 21.49 -16.64 -8.09
C CYS A 227 20.98 -16.75 -9.52
N PHE A 228 20.78 -17.97 -10.01
CA PHE A 228 20.23 -18.21 -11.35
C PHE A 228 18.70 -18.03 -11.33
N ILE A 229 18.21 -17.14 -12.20
CA ILE A 229 16.79 -16.89 -12.44
C ILE A 229 16.46 -17.34 -13.87
N PRO A 230 15.53 -18.28 -14.07
CA PRO A 230 15.06 -18.68 -15.39
C PRO A 230 14.53 -17.52 -16.21
N GLU A 231 14.65 -17.58 -17.53
CA GLU A 231 14.20 -16.51 -18.43
C GLU A 231 12.69 -16.28 -18.35
N GLU A 232 11.91 -17.31 -18.11
CA GLU A 232 10.46 -17.26 -17.92
C GLU A 232 10.03 -16.50 -16.67
N ASN A 233 10.95 -16.28 -15.71
CA ASN A 233 10.73 -15.49 -14.49
C ASN A 233 11.00 -13.98 -14.68
N VAL A 234 11.29 -13.51 -15.89
CA VAL A 234 11.33 -12.09 -16.21
C VAL A 234 9.91 -11.53 -16.16
N LEU A 235 9.69 -10.51 -15.33
CA LEU A 235 8.39 -9.83 -15.26
C LEU A 235 8.29 -8.79 -16.38
N GLY A 236 7.33 -8.93 -17.25
CA GLY A 236 7.19 -8.14 -18.47
C GLY A 236 8.24 -8.53 -19.52
N THR A 237 8.93 -7.53 -20.07
CA THR A 237 10.03 -7.73 -21.00
C THR A 237 11.35 -7.21 -20.39
N PRO A 238 12.52 -7.65 -20.89
CA PRO A 238 13.79 -7.13 -20.42
C PRO A 238 13.93 -5.59 -20.51
N ASP A 239 13.14 -4.93 -21.34
CA ASP A 239 13.17 -3.47 -21.53
C ASP A 239 12.12 -2.72 -20.67
N SER A 240 11.19 -3.42 -20.04
CA SER A 240 10.05 -2.83 -19.33
C SER A 240 10.28 -2.58 -17.81
N GLY A 241 11.38 -3.06 -17.24
CA GLY A 241 11.58 -3.04 -15.79
C GLY A 241 11.49 -1.65 -15.16
N LYS A 242 12.03 -0.62 -15.83
CA LYS A 242 11.91 0.76 -15.35
C LYS A 242 10.45 1.27 -15.34
N MET A 243 9.68 0.93 -16.35
CA MET A 243 8.27 1.25 -16.43
C MET A 243 7.48 0.50 -15.35
N ILE A 244 7.80 -0.77 -15.12
CA ILE A 244 7.13 -1.61 -14.12
C ILE A 244 7.38 -1.07 -12.71
N PHE A 245 8.62 -0.70 -12.33
CA PHE A 245 8.84 -0.16 -10.99
C PHE A 245 8.20 1.22 -10.79
N ILE A 246 8.13 2.08 -11.82
CA ILE A 246 7.41 3.35 -11.76
C ILE A 246 5.92 3.11 -11.52
N SER A 247 5.33 2.15 -12.23
CA SER A 247 3.95 1.72 -12.03
C SER A 247 3.73 1.13 -10.64
N ALA A 248 4.65 0.29 -10.15
CA ALA A 248 4.60 -0.25 -8.80
C ALA A 248 4.51 0.85 -7.73
N LEU A 249 5.35 1.90 -7.87
CA LEU A 249 5.32 3.04 -6.96
C LEU A 249 4.01 3.85 -7.06
N GLU A 250 3.33 3.88 -8.19
CA GLU A 250 2.00 4.49 -8.32
C GLU A 250 0.96 3.68 -7.51
N TRP A 251 0.89 2.35 -7.70
CA TRP A 251 -0.01 1.47 -6.96
C TRP A 251 0.25 1.51 -5.46
N GLU A 252 1.50 1.47 -5.05
CA GLU A 252 1.94 1.58 -3.66
C GLU A 252 1.45 2.89 -3.02
N ARG A 253 1.65 4.04 -3.69
CA ARG A 253 1.21 5.35 -3.18
C ARG A 253 -0.30 5.46 -3.01
N ILE A 254 -1.09 4.70 -3.73
CA ILE A 254 -2.55 4.71 -3.63
C ILE A 254 -2.98 3.78 -2.49
N TYR A 255 -2.63 2.52 -2.58
CA TYR A 255 -3.26 1.48 -1.77
C TYR A 255 -2.55 1.17 -0.46
N GLU A 256 -1.23 1.40 -0.34
CA GLU A 256 -0.57 1.36 0.97
C GLU A 256 -1.04 2.51 1.88
N PHE A 257 -1.60 3.56 1.29
CA PHE A 257 -2.10 4.72 2.05
C PHE A 257 -3.62 4.70 2.27
N ALA A 258 -4.35 3.85 1.60
CA ALA A 258 -5.80 3.67 1.81
C ALA A 258 -6.15 3.27 3.27
N PRO A 259 -5.47 2.30 3.90
CA PRO A 259 -5.78 1.91 5.28
C PRO A 259 -5.45 3.01 6.30
N HIS A 260 -4.53 3.94 5.99
CA HIS A 260 -4.23 5.06 6.91
C HIS A 260 -5.37 6.05 7.04
N ILE A 261 -6.24 6.14 6.04
CA ILE A 261 -7.50 6.92 6.14
C ILE A 261 -8.41 6.25 7.16
N GLY A 262 -8.58 4.93 7.07
CA GLY A 262 -9.33 4.15 8.06
C GLY A 262 -8.76 4.27 9.48
N ALA A 263 -7.44 4.13 9.63
CA ALA A 263 -6.76 4.30 10.91
C ALA A 263 -6.94 5.73 11.47
N MET A 264 -6.85 6.77 10.62
CA MET A 264 -7.13 8.16 11.01
C MET A 264 -8.57 8.32 11.50
N HIS A 265 -9.55 7.69 10.84
CA HIS A 265 -10.94 7.69 11.28
C HIS A 265 -11.10 7.02 12.66
N ARG A 266 -10.49 5.86 12.88
CA ARG A 266 -10.46 5.18 14.18
C ARG A 266 -9.88 6.08 15.29
N VAL A 267 -8.80 6.80 14.98
CA VAL A 267 -8.17 7.76 15.92
C VAL A 267 -9.13 8.91 16.25
N ILE A 268 -9.87 9.45 15.26
CA ILE A 268 -10.88 10.49 15.45
C ILE A 268 -11.99 9.98 16.39
N ASP A 269 -12.53 8.79 16.16
CA ASP A 269 -13.60 8.21 16.99
C ASP A 269 -13.12 7.97 18.42
N SER A 270 -11.88 7.51 18.59
CA SER A 270 -11.27 7.36 19.91
C SER A 270 -11.16 8.70 20.64
N CYS A 271 -10.74 9.76 19.93
CA CYS A 271 -10.70 11.10 20.48
C CYS A 271 -12.10 11.62 20.85
N MET A 272 -13.09 11.43 19.96
CA MET A 272 -14.47 11.85 20.22
C MET A 272 -15.05 11.19 21.46
N LYS A 273 -14.82 9.88 21.63
CA LYS A 273 -15.22 9.16 22.85
C LYS A 273 -14.58 9.75 24.07
N TYR A 274 -13.24 9.87 24.05
CA TYR A 274 -12.46 10.34 25.21
C TYR A 274 -12.84 11.76 25.65
N VAL A 275 -13.00 12.71 24.73
CA VAL A 275 -13.31 14.12 25.08
C VAL A 275 -14.72 14.31 25.64
N ASN A 276 -15.64 13.38 25.35
CA ASN A 276 -16.99 13.38 25.89
C ASN A 276 -17.10 12.71 27.28
N GLU A 277 -16.10 11.90 27.66
CA GLU A 277 -16.03 11.22 28.96
C GLU A 277 -15.12 11.95 29.95
N ARG A 278 -13.97 12.46 29.48
CA ARG A 278 -12.96 13.10 30.31
C ARG A 278 -13.37 14.52 30.75
N LYS A 279 -13.34 14.80 32.03
CA LYS A 279 -13.67 16.10 32.60
C LYS A 279 -12.45 16.76 33.23
N GLN A 280 -12.30 18.06 33.00
CA GLN A 280 -11.38 18.96 33.69
C GLN A 280 -12.04 20.34 33.85
N PHE A 281 -11.66 21.08 34.88
CA PHE A 281 -12.24 22.41 35.20
C PHE A 281 -13.78 22.39 35.22
N GLY A 282 -14.40 21.28 35.68
CA GLY A 282 -15.83 21.16 35.87
C GLY A 282 -16.64 20.81 34.62
N GLN A 283 -16.02 20.62 33.44
CA GLN A 283 -16.71 20.32 32.20
C GLN A 283 -15.95 19.25 31.38
N ASN A 284 -16.59 18.71 30.34
CA ASN A 284 -15.95 17.81 29.38
C ASN A 284 -14.83 18.55 28.64
N ILE A 285 -13.69 17.86 28.39
CA ILE A 285 -12.56 18.53 27.73
C ILE A 285 -12.87 18.91 26.27
N GLY A 286 -13.86 18.29 25.64
CA GLY A 286 -14.34 18.65 24.31
C GLY A 286 -14.97 20.05 24.22
N GLU A 287 -15.41 20.63 25.36
CA GLU A 287 -15.95 21.98 25.40
C GLU A 287 -14.87 23.08 25.27
N PHE A 288 -13.61 22.72 25.43
CA PHE A 288 -12.49 23.67 25.22
C PHE A 288 -12.16 23.76 23.72
N GLN A 289 -12.19 24.95 23.15
CA GLN A 289 -11.90 25.19 21.72
C GLN A 289 -10.52 24.69 21.32
N ALA A 290 -9.50 24.78 22.19
CA ALA A 290 -8.17 24.27 21.96
C ALA A 290 -8.14 22.73 21.75
N VAL A 291 -9.16 22.01 22.22
CA VAL A 291 -9.35 20.57 22.03
C VAL A 291 -10.26 20.30 20.85
N SER A 292 -11.47 20.89 20.82
CA SER A 292 -12.45 20.63 19.76
C SER A 292 -11.96 21.03 18.37
N HIS A 293 -11.15 22.10 18.24
CA HIS A 293 -10.56 22.50 16.96
C HIS A 293 -9.56 21.49 16.43
N LYS A 294 -8.83 20.77 17.29
CA LYS A 294 -7.95 19.67 16.86
C LYS A 294 -8.75 18.57 16.18
N ILE A 295 -9.86 18.14 16.80
CA ILE A 295 -10.72 17.09 16.24
C ILE A 295 -11.39 17.57 14.93
N ALA A 296 -11.82 18.83 14.87
CA ALA A 296 -12.35 19.42 13.65
C ALA A 296 -11.32 19.39 12.49
N ASN A 297 -10.05 19.73 12.78
CA ASN A 297 -8.96 19.64 11.80
C ASN A 297 -8.70 18.19 11.36
N MET A 298 -8.68 17.23 12.31
CA MET A 298 -8.55 15.81 11.99
C MET A 298 -9.67 15.37 11.02
N LYS A 299 -10.91 15.78 11.29
CA LYS A 299 -12.06 15.46 10.41
C LYS A 299 -11.91 16.08 9.02
N ILE A 300 -11.45 17.34 8.91
CA ILE A 300 -11.18 17.99 7.63
C ILE A 300 -10.12 17.20 6.83
N HIS A 301 -9.02 16.83 7.47
CA HIS A 301 -7.96 16.05 6.82
C HIS A 301 -8.44 14.67 6.37
N PHE A 302 -9.25 14.00 7.20
CA PHE A 302 -9.87 12.73 6.85
C PHE A 302 -10.74 12.82 5.60
N GLU A 303 -11.66 13.78 5.55
CA GLU A 303 -12.59 13.94 4.42
C GLU A 303 -11.84 14.27 3.11
N LEU A 304 -10.83 15.15 3.17
CA LEU A 304 -10.03 15.50 2.00
C LEU A 304 -9.20 14.29 1.52
N SER A 305 -8.60 13.53 2.43
CA SER A 305 -7.85 12.30 2.11
C SER A 305 -8.74 11.26 1.44
N ARG A 306 -9.90 11.01 2.02
CA ARG A 306 -10.88 10.04 1.56
C ARG A 306 -11.42 10.37 0.15
N ASN A 307 -11.84 11.62 -0.07
CA ASN A 307 -12.31 12.05 -1.37
C ASN A 307 -11.23 11.92 -2.46
N MET A 308 -9.96 12.17 -2.09
CA MET A 308 -8.85 12.03 -3.02
C MET A 308 -8.57 10.57 -3.37
N LEU A 309 -8.63 9.65 -2.38
CA LEU A 309 -8.51 8.21 -2.61
C LEU A 309 -9.57 7.72 -3.60
N TYR A 310 -10.84 8.08 -3.38
CA TYR A 310 -11.93 7.61 -4.22
C TYR A 310 -11.85 8.16 -5.65
N LYS A 311 -11.45 9.43 -5.80
CA LYS A 311 -11.15 10.00 -7.13
C LYS A 311 -10.07 9.20 -7.85
N ILE A 312 -8.97 8.88 -7.18
CA ILE A 312 -7.85 8.16 -7.78
C ILE A 312 -8.25 6.72 -8.14
N ALA A 313 -8.93 6.02 -7.23
CA ALA A 313 -9.42 4.67 -7.47
C ALA A 313 -10.38 4.63 -8.67
N TRP A 314 -11.33 5.56 -8.75
CA TRP A 314 -12.19 5.72 -9.91
C TRP A 314 -11.39 6.02 -11.20
N MET A 315 -10.33 6.82 -11.14
CA MET A 315 -9.45 7.05 -12.30
C MET A 315 -8.80 5.75 -12.77
N LYS A 316 -8.37 4.89 -11.84
CA LYS A 316 -7.80 3.57 -12.17
C LYS A 316 -8.82 2.65 -12.82
N ASP A 317 -10.07 2.63 -12.36
CA ASP A 317 -11.17 1.88 -12.99
C ASP A 317 -11.44 2.35 -14.43
N GLN A 318 -11.18 3.63 -14.72
CA GLN A 318 -11.31 4.19 -16.08
C GLN A 318 -10.04 4.04 -16.93
N GLY A 319 -9.04 3.29 -16.48
CA GLY A 319 -7.75 3.13 -17.18
C GLY A 319 -6.94 4.42 -17.29
N LYS A 320 -7.22 5.43 -16.46
CA LYS A 320 -6.55 6.74 -16.49
C LYS A 320 -5.24 6.70 -15.71
N ASN A 321 -4.26 7.48 -16.17
CA ASN A 321 -3.04 7.73 -15.43
C ASN A 321 -3.34 8.57 -14.18
N ALA A 322 -2.87 8.14 -13.01
CA ALA A 322 -3.06 8.80 -11.73
C ALA A 322 -1.72 9.14 -11.02
N PHE A 323 -0.60 9.07 -11.72
CA PHE A 323 0.74 9.17 -11.14
C PHE A 323 0.98 10.46 -10.34
N THR A 324 0.54 11.62 -10.88
CA THR A 324 0.64 12.91 -10.19
C THR A 324 -0.34 12.96 -9.01
N ASP A 325 -1.59 12.54 -9.22
CA ASP A 325 -2.61 12.49 -8.17
C ASP A 325 -2.18 11.57 -7.01
N ALA A 326 -1.59 10.41 -7.30
CA ALA A 326 -1.04 9.48 -6.31
C ALA A 326 0.09 10.13 -5.49
N SER A 327 0.96 10.92 -6.12
CA SER A 327 2.03 11.66 -5.42
C SER A 327 1.47 12.74 -4.50
N ILE A 328 0.46 13.51 -4.94
CA ILE A 328 -0.22 14.52 -4.12
C ILE A 328 -0.95 13.85 -2.95
N PHE A 329 -1.68 12.77 -3.22
CA PHE A 329 -2.40 11.98 -2.24
C PHE A 329 -1.48 11.46 -1.14
N LYS A 330 -0.36 10.82 -1.52
CA LYS A 330 0.64 10.28 -0.59
C LYS A 330 1.17 11.34 0.38
N VAL A 331 1.54 12.50 -0.12
CA VAL A 331 2.02 13.60 0.75
C VAL A 331 0.92 14.03 1.70
N PHE A 332 -0.27 14.30 1.18
CA PHE A 332 -1.36 14.84 1.99
C PHE A 332 -1.81 13.85 3.06
N VAL A 333 -2.05 12.58 2.72
CA VAL A 333 -2.55 11.59 3.67
C VAL A 333 -1.52 11.24 4.74
N SER A 334 -0.24 11.09 4.37
CA SER A 334 0.83 10.77 5.33
C SER A 334 1.01 11.87 6.37
N GLU A 335 1.05 13.14 5.96
CA GLU A 335 1.18 14.29 6.87
C GLU A 335 -0.07 14.46 7.73
N SER A 336 -1.26 14.27 7.15
CA SER A 336 -2.54 14.34 7.85
C SER A 336 -2.67 13.26 8.93
N TYR A 337 -2.28 12.02 8.63
CA TYR A 337 -2.33 10.92 9.60
C TYR A 337 -1.34 11.11 10.74
N ILE A 338 -0.09 11.48 10.44
CA ILE A 338 0.90 11.82 11.47
C ILE A 338 0.39 12.95 12.37
N GLN A 339 -0.20 14.01 11.78
CA GLN A 339 -0.72 15.13 12.55
C GLN A 339 -1.93 14.72 13.41
N ALA A 340 -2.83 13.88 12.89
CA ALA A 340 -3.96 13.34 13.63
C ALA A 340 -3.50 12.52 14.85
N CYS A 341 -2.49 11.66 14.69
CA CYS A 341 -1.92 10.88 15.79
C CYS A 341 -1.24 11.76 16.84
N ARG A 342 -0.53 12.83 16.43
CA ARG A 342 0.05 13.83 17.37
C ARG A 342 -1.03 14.56 18.15
N ASP A 343 -2.08 14.99 17.47
CA ASP A 343 -3.20 15.68 18.12
C ASP A 343 -3.96 14.76 19.08
N ALA A 344 -4.15 13.49 18.70
CA ALA A 344 -4.73 12.48 19.57
C ALA A 344 -3.89 12.26 20.84
N LEU A 345 -2.58 12.09 20.69
CA LEU A 345 -1.68 11.95 21.83
C LEU A 345 -1.80 13.16 22.79
N GLN A 346 -1.85 14.38 22.23
CA GLN A 346 -2.03 15.59 23.02
C GLN A 346 -3.40 15.67 23.70
N ILE A 347 -4.49 15.24 23.03
CA ILE A 347 -5.85 15.20 23.58
C ILE A 347 -5.94 14.22 24.76
N PHE A 348 -5.35 13.05 24.64
CA PHE A 348 -5.32 12.05 25.70
C PHE A 348 -4.36 12.42 26.84
N GLY A 349 -3.42 13.35 26.62
CA GLY A 349 -2.43 13.77 27.59
C GLY A 349 -1.56 12.61 28.06
N ALA A 350 -1.34 12.46 29.37
CA ALA A 350 -0.50 11.39 29.91
C ALA A 350 -1.00 9.98 29.53
N TYR A 351 -2.31 9.77 29.45
CA TYR A 351 -2.88 8.50 29.00
C TYR A 351 -2.53 8.18 27.54
N GLY A 352 -2.46 9.17 26.66
CA GLY A 352 -2.03 8.96 25.26
C GLY A 352 -0.56 8.56 25.13
N TYR A 353 0.26 8.87 26.15
CA TYR A 353 1.69 8.50 26.21
C TYR A 353 1.94 7.13 26.85
N THR A 354 0.90 6.52 27.45
CA THR A 354 0.95 5.16 27.99
C THR A 354 0.52 4.13 26.95
N LYS A 355 0.91 2.87 27.12
CA LYS A 355 0.51 1.76 26.23
C LYS A 355 -0.93 1.28 26.41
N GLU A 356 -1.70 1.86 27.36
CA GLU A 356 -3.06 1.42 27.68
C GLU A 356 -4.09 1.75 26.60
N TYR A 357 -3.89 2.84 25.84
CA TYR A 357 -4.85 3.35 24.86
C TYR A 357 -4.42 3.14 23.39
N ASP A 358 -3.30 2.50 23.14
CA ASP A 358 -2.72 2.30 21.79
C ASP A 358 -2.43 3.60 20.99
N ILE A 359 -2.72 4.78 21.54
CA ILE A 359 -2.53 6.07 20.85
C ILE A 359 -1.04 6.34 20.55
N GLU A 360 -0.15 5.96 21.47
CA GLU A 360 1.29 6.10 21.26
C GLU A 360 1.78 5.20 20.11
N ARG A 361 1.16 4.01 19.95
CA ARG A 361 1.49 3.06 18.88
C ARG A 361 1.01 3.59 17.52
N GLU A 362 -0.21 4.15 17.45
CA GLU A 362 -0.69 4.79 16.24
C GLU A 362 0.29 5.85 15.72
N LEU A 363 0.87 6.66 16.64
CA LEU A 363 1.88 7.65 16.25
C LEU A 363 3.17 7.00 15.76
N ARG A 364 3.67 5.94 16.41
CA ARG A 364 4.88 5.24 15.96
C ARG A 364 4.69 4.63 14.58
N ASP A 365 3.55 4.00 14.34
CA ASP A 365 3.19 3.41 13.05
C ASP A 365 3.06 4.48 11.96
N ALA A 366 2.40 5.61 12.27
CA ALA A 366 2.19 6.70 11.34
C ALA A 366 3.50 7.36 10.85
N LEU A 367 4.55 7.42 11.70
CA LEU A 367 5.81 8.09 11.33
C LEU A 367 6.50 7.49 10.09
N ALA A 368 6.33 6.20 9.85
CA ALA A 368 6.87 5.52 8.66
C ALA A 368 6.27 6.05 7.36
N CYS A 369 5.01 6.55 7.38
CA CYS A 369 4.26 6.98 6.21
C CYS A 369 4.94 8.09 5.40
N SER A 370 5.77 8.94 6.03
CA SER A 370 6.51 10.01 5.33
C SER A 370 7.74 9.49 4.59
N ILE A 371 8.16 8.24 4.81
CA ILE A 371 9.42 7.66 4.37
C ILE A 371 9.24 6.71 3.19
N TYR A 372 8.42 5.66 3.36
CA TYR A 372 8.24 4.64 2.33
C TYR A 372 7.45 5.13 1.11
N SER A 373 7.40 4.35 0.04
CA SER A 373 6.81 4.70 -1.27
C SER A 373 7.45 5.93 -1.92
N GLY A 374 8.71 6.23 -1.54
CA GLY A 374 9.43 7.47 -1.79
C GLY A 374 9.04 8.58 -0.82
N THR A 375 10.04 9.25 -0.21
CA THR A 375 9.82 10.25 0.83
C THR A 375 8.88 11.38 0.36
N ASN A 376 8.29 12.12 1.30
CA ASN A 376 7.41 13.24 0.96
C ASN A 376 8.14 14.33 0.16
N GLU A 377 9.45 14.47 0.34
CA GLU A 377 10.31 15.37 -0.45
C GLU A 377 10.42 14.87 -1.90
N ILE A 378 10.61 13.56 -2.11
CA ILE A 378 10.63 12.96 -3.46
C ILE A 378 9.27 13.14 -4.15
N GLN A 379 8.15 13.00 -3.42
CA GLN A 379 6.83 13.25 -4.01
C GLN A 379 6.68 14.72 -4.43
N ARG A 380 7.13 15.68 -3.61
CA ARG A 380 7.11 17.12 -3.97
C ARG A 380 7.96 17.39 -5.21
N ASN A 381 9.13 16.77 -5.33
CA ASN A 381 9.95 16.86 -6.53
C ASN A 381 9.23 16.29 -7.77
N THR A 382 8.53 15.15 -7.59
CA THR A 382 7.75 14.51 -8.66
C THR A 382 6.61 15.42 -9.11
N ILE A 383 5.82 15.94 -8.18
CA ILE A 383 4.70 16.86 -8.46
C ILE A 383 5.22 18.09 -9.25
N TYR A 384 6.30 18.73 -8.77
CA TYR A 384 6.87 19.90 -9.43
C TYR A 384 7.35 19.61 -10.86
N ARG A 385 8.01 18.46 -11.08
CA ARG A 385 8.45 18.02 -12.42
C ARG A 385 7.27 17.81 -13.37
N MET A 386 6.20 17.18 -12.88
CA MET A 386 4.99 16.93 -13.70
C MET A 386 4.29 18.24 -14.07
N MET A 387 4.18 19.21 -13.14
CA MET A 387 3.64 20.55 -13.44
C MET A 387 4.44 21.27 -14.54
N ASN A 388 5.76 21.16 -14.55
CA ASN A 388 6.61 21.74 -15.60
C ASN A 388 6.39 21.07 -16.96
N LEU A 389 6.21 19.74 -17.00
CA LEU A 389 5.89 19.01 -18.23
C LEU A 389 4.54 19.46 -18.80
N GLU A 390 3.51 19.60 -17.96
CA GLU A 390 2.19 20.09 -18.36
C GLU A 390 2.25 21.54 -18.91
N CYS A 391 3.04 22.41 -18.30
CA CYS A 391 3.25 23.77 -18.79
C CYS A 391 3.99 23.82 -20.14
N SER A 392 4.90 22.89 -20.40
CA SER A 392 5.64 22.83 -21.68
C SER A 392 4.83 22.26 -22.85
N LEU A 393 3.71 21.59 -22.57
CA LEU A 393 2.80 21.02 -23.56
C LEU A 393 1.64 21.96 -23.93
N ARG A 394 1.49 23.10 -23.24
CA ARG A 394 0.52 24.16 -23.52
C ARG A 394 1.14 25.27 -24.35
#